data_5b9acd31ca84c39841de1aa854c447a2
#
_entry.id   5b9acd31ca84c39841de1aa854c447a2
#
_cell.length_a   1.000
_cell.length_b   1.000
_cell.length_c   1.000
_cell.angle_alpha   90.00
_cell.angle_beta   90.00
_cell.angle_gamma   90.00
#
_symmetry.space_group_name_H-M   'P 1'
#
loop_
_entity.id
_entity.type
_entity.pdbx_description
1 polymer ?
#
loop_
_entity_poly.entity_id
_entity_poly.type
_entity_poly.pdbx_seq_one_letter_code
_entity_poly.pdbx_strand_id
1 'polypeptide(L)'
;MDAINDFFTAFSSFLWGWPMIILLLGTHIFLTIRLRFPQRKIFKAIKLSVKKDKNATGDVSQFRALATALAATIGTGNIIGVATAIALGGPGAVLWCWLTGVFGISTKYAEGLLAVKYRVKTKRGTMLGGPMYALEKGLGWKWLAVLFALFATLASFGIGSTVQANAISTLVENQYGISPYITGAIVTALGAAVILGGVKSIAKVCGMLVPFMALFYVLGCIYILCVNHAYLLPAIHVILDSAFTTKAAGGGFAGSTVMIAARYGIARGLFSNESGLGSAPIVAAAAQTRNPVRQALVSSTGTFWDTVIICALTGLVITSSIIAYPDIDYHNGAALTKAAFSKIPYIGAPILTIGLATFAFSTTLGWSYYGERCVEYLKGKKWMLCFRIVYIATIFLGSVISLGLVWNIADCMNALMAIPNLISLLCLSGIIVHETRKYLWRDQLDKDMDEKEIEEFE
;
A
#
# COMPACT_ATOMS: atom_id res chain seq x y z
N MET A 1 12.09 -2.98 -28.87
CA MET A 1 11.60 -2.54 -27.54
C MET A 1 10.10 -2.70 -27.45
N ASP A 2 9.36 -2.40 -28.51
CA ASP A 2 7.88 -2.46 -28.53
C ASP A 2 7.32 -3.86 -28.24
N ALA A 3 7.86 -4.93 -28.85
CA ALA A 3 7.42 -6.30 -28.58
C ALA A 3 7.61 -6.75 -27.11
N ILE A 4 8.67 -6.26 -26.43
CA ILE A 4 8.90 -6.54 -25.02
C ILE A 4 7.89 -5.79 -24.16
N ASN A 5 7.63 -4.52 -24.48
CA ASN A 5 6.64 -3.72 -23.78
C ASN A 5 5.23 -4.31 -23.95
N ASP A 6 4.87 -4.73 -25.16
CA ASP A 6 3.57 -5.36 -25.46
C ASP A 6 3.40 -6.68 -24.68
N PHE A 7 4.46 -7.48 -24.60
CA PHE A 7 4.46 -8.70 -23.80
C PHE A 7 4.18 -8.39 -22.31
N PHE A 8 4.92 -7.46 -21.69
CA PHE A 8 4.72 -7.12 -20.29
C PHE A 8 3.38 -6.44 -20.03
N THR A 9 2.86 -5.65 -20.99
CA THR A 9 1.53 -5.06 -20.92
C THR A 9 0.44 -6.15 -20.91
N ALA A 10 0.52 -7.11 -21.82
CA ALA A 10 -0.40 -8.24 -21.89
C ALA A 10 -0.28 -9.12 -20.65
N PHE A 11 0.93 -9.42 -20.20
CA PHE A 11 1.20 -10.24 -19.03
C PHE A 11 0.73 -9.58 -17.74
N SER A 12 0.97 -8.27 -17.55
CA SER A 12 0.43 -7.50 -16.42
C SER A 12 -1.10 -7.52 -16.41
N SER A 13 -1.72 -7.30 -17.58
CA SER A 13 -3.18 -7.33 -17.73
C SER A 13 -3.78 -8.70 -17.40
N PHE A 14 -3.08 -9.79 -17.72
CA PHE A 14 -3.45 -11.16 -17.35
C PHE A 14 -3.31 -11.38 -15.84
N LEU A 15 -2.16 -11.01 -15.25
CA LEU A 15 -1.89 -11.18 -13.83
C LEU A 15 -2.88 -10.40 -12.95
N TRP A 16 -3.15 -9.13 -13.28
CA TRP A 16 -4.16 -8.30 -12.59
C TRP A 16 -5.59 -8.54 -13.09
N GLY A 17 -5.79 -9.61 -13.86
CA GLY A 17 -7.10 -10.03 -14.32
C GLY A 17 -7.93 -10.74 -13.23
N TRP A 18 -9.05 -11.33 -13.65
CA TRP A 18 -9.99 -12.01 -12.77
C TRP A 18 -9.37 -13.09 -11.88
N PRO A 19 -8.40 -13.94 -12.34
CA PRO A 19 -7.79 -14.95 -11.50
C PRO A 19 -7.16 -14.37 -10.22
N MET A 20 -6.36 -13.30 -10.35
CA MET A 20 -5.73 -12.64 -9.21
C MET A 20 -6.75 -11.91 -8.33
N ILE A 21 -7.72 -11.23 -8.94
CA ILE A 21 -8.80 -10.54 -8.23
C ILE A 21 -9.59 -11.53 -7.38
N ILE A 22 -9.97 -12.69 -7.94
CA ILE A 22 -10.70 -13.74 -7.23
C ILE A 22 -9.83 -14.32 -6.10
N LEU A 23 -8.56 -14.57 -6.35
CA LEU A 23 -7.66 -15.12 -5.35
C LEU A 23 -7.46 -14.13 -4.16
N LEU A 24 -7.20 -12.86 -4.44
CA LEU A 24 -7.01 -11.82 -3.43
C LEU A 24 -8.31 -11.54 -2.65
N LEU A 25 -9.38 -11.18 -3.35
CA LEU A 25 -10.66 -10.87 -2.70
C LEU A 25 -11.26 -12.11 -2.01
N GLY A 26 -11.14 -13.28 -2.63
CA GLY A 26 -11.55 -14.55 -2.03
C GLY A 26 -10.80 -14.82 -0.72
N THR A 27 -9.48 -14.58 -0.69
CA THR A 27 -8.67 -14.70 0.54
C THR A 27 -9.11 -13.66 1.59
N HIS A 28 -9.42 -12.43 1.19
CA HIS A 28 -9.93 -11.40 2.10
C HIS A 28 -11.24 -11.80 2.75
N ILE A 29 -12.20 -12.30 1.97
CA ILE A 29 -13.51 -12.77 2.46
C ILE A 29 -13.34 -14.02 3.34
N PHE A 30 -12.55 -15.00 2.87
CA PHE A 30 -12.26 -16.22 3.62
C PHE A 30 -11.68 -15.91 5.01
N LEU A 31 -10.64 -15.05 5.08
CA LEU A 31 -10.05 -14.66 6.35
C LEU A 31 -10.99 -13.81 7.20
N THR A 32 -11.81 -12.96 6.60
CA THR A 32 -12.82 -12.17 7.32
C THR A 32 -13.79 -13.07 8.09
N ILE A 33 -14.34 -14.08 7.41
CA ILE A 33 -15.27 -15.04 8.01
C ILE A 33 -14.56 -15.91 9.06
N ARG A 34 -13.41 -16.48 8.70
CA ARG A 34 -12.64 -17.40 9.53
C ARG A 34 -12.13 -16.75 10.83
N LEU A 35 -11.80 -15.47 10.78
CA LEU A 35 -11.33 -14.67 11.94
C LEU A 35 -12.46 -13.93 12.67
N ARG A 36 -13.72 -14.19 12.33
CA ARG A 36 -14.91 -13.61 12.98
C ARG A 36 -14.94 -12.08 12.91
N PHE A 37 -14.65 -11.52 11.72
CA PHE A 37 -14.71 -10.07 11.45
C PHE A 37 -13.79 -9.24 12.34
N PRO A 38 -12.45 -9.33 12.19
CA PRO A 38 -11.50 -8.53 12.97
C PRO A 38 -11.68 -7.03 12.76
N GLN A 39 -12.35 -6.60 11.69
CA GLN A 39 -12.77 -5.22 11.43
C GLN A 39 -13.51 -4.59 12.61
N ARG A 40 -14.29 -5.38 13.36
CA ARG A 40 -15.01 -4.92 14.57
C ARG A 40 -14.08 -4.45 15.68
N LYS A 41 -12.79 -4.80 15.61
CA LYS A 41 -11.77 -4.44 16.61
C LYS A 41 -10.92 -3.24 16.19
N ILE A 42 -11.27 -2.57 15.08
CA ILE A 42 -10.43 -1.50 14.49
C ILE A 42 -10.15 -0.35 15.48
N PHE A 43 -11.12 0.09 16.24
CA PHE A 43 -10.92 1.15 17.25
C PHE A 43 -9.99 0.70 18.39
N LYS A 44 -10.08 -0.59 18.81
CA LYS A 44 -9.13 -1.17 19.78
C LYS A 44 -7.73 -1.23 19.16
N ALA A 45 -7.62 -1.59 17.90
CA ALA A 45 -6.38 -1.64 17.15
C ALA A 45 -5.71 -0.25 17.01
N ILE A 46 -6.49 0.80 16.71
CA ILE A 46 -6.00 2.19 16.67
C ILE A 46 -5.45 2.62 18.04
N LYS A 47 -6.15 2.31 19.13
CA LYS A 47 -5.64 2.61 20.48
C LYS A 47 -4.33 1.88 20.79
N LEU A 48 -4.20 0.63 20.33
CA LEU A 48 -2.96 -0.16 20.50
C LEU A 48 -1.80 0.42 19.70
N SER A 49 -2.03 0.97 18.51
CA SER A 49 -0.96 1.51 17.65
C SER A 49 -0.18 2.65 18.31
N VAL A 50 -0.80 3.44 19.16
CA VAL A 50 -0.18 4.57 19.88
C VAL A 50 0.34 4.19 21.27
N LYS A 51 -0.03 3.02 21.81
CA LYS A 51 0.40 2.55 23.12
C LYS A 51 1.82 1.97 23.03
N LYS A 52 2.74 2.46 23.88
CA LYS A 52 4.10 1.95 23.94
C LYS A 52 4.18 0.68 24.77
N ASP A 53 4.81 -0.35 24.23
CA ASP A 53 5.16 -1.58 24.93
C ASP A 53 6.63 -1.53 25.36
N LYS A 54 6.91 -1.01 26.55
CA LYS A 54 8.27 -0.71 27.01
C LYS A 54 9.17 -1.95 27.18
N ASN A 55 8.60 -3.12 27.47
CA ASN A 55 9.32 -4.35 27.78
C ASN A 55 9.23 -5.41 26.68
N ALA A 56 8.75 -5.05 25.48
CA ALA A 56 8.59 -5.98 24.38
C ALA A 56 9.82 -5.98 23.46
N THR A 57 10.14 -7.15 22.91
CA THR A 57 11.23 -7.33 21.95
C THR A 57 10.86 -6.80 20.55
N GLY A 58 11.83 -6.14 19.90
CA GLY A 58 11.67 -5.56 18.56
C GLY A 58 12.61 -4.37 18.32
N ASP A 59 12.75 -3.96 17.06
CA ASP A 59 13.69 -2.90 16.66
C ASP A 59 13.07 -1.51 16.71
N VAL A 60 11.76 -1.41 16.45
CA VAL A 60 11.00 -0.16 16.35
C VAL A 60 9.67 -0.26 17.08
N SER A 61 9.12 0.86 17.56
CA SER A 61 7.79 0.84 18.20
C SER A 61 6.70 0.39 17.22
N GLN A 62 5.58 -0.15 17.72
CA GLN A 62 4.42 -0.54 16.91
C GLN A 62 3.94 0.61 16.02
N PHE A 63 3.90 1.83 16.54
CA PHE A 63 3.53 3.02 15.78
C PHE A 63 4.49 3.29 14.62
N ARG A 64 5.82 3.21 14.84
CA ARG A 64 6.80 3.41 13.77
C ARG A 64 6.77 2.31 12.73
N ALA A 65 6.53 1.06 13.13
CA ALA A 65 6.33 -0.04 12.20
C ALA A 65 5.07 0.19 11.33
N LEU A 66 3.95 0.58 11.95
CA LEU A 66 2.72 0.96 11.23
C LEU A 66 2.95 2.15 10.30
N ALA A 67 3.60 3.22 10.79
CA ALA A 67 3.89 4.39 9.97
C ALA A 67 4.81 4.06 8.78
N THR A 68 5.78 3.16 8.95
CA THR A 68 6.63 2.70 7.83
C THR A 68 5.82 1.87 6.82
N ALA A 69 4.90 1.02 7.30
CA ALA A 69 3.98 0.29 6.42
C ALA A 69 3.04 1.26 5.67
N LEU A 70 2.46 2.25 6.37
CA LEU A 70 1.63 3.30 5.76
C LEU A 70 2.43 4.19 4.79
N ALA A 71 3.70 4.47 5.09
CA ALA A 71 4.56 5.19 4.16
C ALA A 71 4.68 4.47 2.81
N ALA A 72 4.77 3.14 2.82
CA ALA A 72 4.85 2.35 1.60
C ALA A 72 3.52 2.27 0.85
N THR A 73 2.39 2.16 1.57
CA THR A 73 1.05 1.96 0.98
C THR A 73 0.39 3.26 0.56
N ILE A 74 0.46 4.33 1.39
CA ILE A 74 -0.09 5.65 1.05
C ILE A 74 0.84 6.34 0.04
N GLY A 75 0.53 6.17 -1.24
CA GLY A 75 1.36 6.61 -2.36
C GLY A 75 0.54 7.13 -3.53
N THR A 76 1.10 7.00 -4.72
CA THR A 76 0.41 7.36 -5.98
C THR A 76 -0.89 6.58 -6.18
N GLY A 77 -1.00 5.38 -5.61
CA GLY A 77 -2.20 4.53 -5.67
C GLY A 77 -3.45 5.20 -5.10
N ASN A 78 -3.30 5.94 -4.00
CA ASN A 78 -4.42 6.61 -3.31
C ASN A 78 -4.96 7.83 -4.08
N ILE A 79 -4.17 8.42 -4.94
CA ILE A 79 -4.50 9.64 -5.70
C ILE A 79 -4.71 9.29 -7.16
N ILE A 80 -3.64 8.92 -7.88
CA ILE A 80 -3.69 8.61 -9.32
C ILE A 80 -4.39 7.27 -9.57
N GLY A 81 -4.19 6.28 -8.69
CA GLY A 81 -4.83 4.97 -8.80
C GLY A 81 -6.35 5.05 -8.70
N VAL A 82 -6.88 5.82 -7.75
CA VAL A 82 -8.33 6.04 -7.59
C VAL A 82 -8.90 6.79 -8.81
N ALA A 83 -8.20 7.83 -9.29
CA ALA A 83 -8.61 8.54 -10.49
C ALA A 83 -8.63 7.64 -11.73
N THR A 84 -7.63 6.76 -11.88
CA THR A 84 -7.59 5.77 -12.96
C THR A 84 -8.75 4.76 -12.85
N ALA A 85 -9.10 4.34 -11.61
CA ALA A 85 -10.25 3.47 -11.40
C ALA A 85 -11.55 4.14 -11.86
N ILE A 86 -11.74 5.43 -11.54
CA ILE A 86 -12.91 6.21 -11.99
C ILE A 86 -12.90 6.38 -13.51
N ALA A 87 -11.77 6.72 -14.11
CA ALA A 87 -11.66 6.95 -15.54
C ALA A 87 -11.99 5.69 -16.37
N LEU A 88 -11.54 4.52 -15.92
CA LEU A 88 -11.71 3.25 -16.63
C LEU A 88 -12.97 2.47 -16.20
N GLY A 89 -13.34 2.58 -14.92
CA GLY A 89 -14.45 1.82 -14.32
C GLY A 89 -15.68 2.64 -13.98
N GLY A 90 -15.63 3.97 -14.21
CA GLY A 90 -16.69 4.88 -13.77
C GLY A 90 -16.70 5.09 -12.25
N PRO A 91 -17.60 5.94 -11.74
CA PRO A 91 -17.69 6.28 -10.31
C PRO A 91 -17.93 5.07 -9.40
N GLY A 92 -18.64 4.04 -9.89
CA GLY A 92 -18.89 2.80 -9.14
C GLY A 92 -17.60 2.05 -8.71
N ALA A 93 -16.50 2.28 -9.41
CA ALA A 93 -15.19 1.72 -9.05
C ALA A 93 -14.71 2.20 -7.66
N VAL A 94 -15.16 3.37 -7.19
CA VAL A 94 -14.83 3.89 -5.86
C VAL A 94 -15.37 2.96 -4.76
N LEU A 95 -16.62 2.48 -4.90
CA LEU A 95 -17.20 1.54 -3.93
C LEU A 95 -16.44 0.21 -3.91
N TRP A 96 -16.12 -0.34 -5.07
CA TRP A 96 -15.38 -1.60 -5.17
C TRP A 96 -13.96 -1.47 -4.60
N CYS A 97 -13.28 -0.34 -4.83
CA CYS A 97 -12.01 0.00 -4.20
C CYS A 97 -12.16 0.04 -2.67
N TRP A 98 -13.17 0.73 -2.15
CA TRP A 98 -13.46 0.82 -0.71
C TRP A 98 -13.70 -0.55 -0.07
N LEU A 99 -14.47 -1.43 -0.74
CA LEU A 99 -14.74 -2.79 -0.26
C LEU A 99 -13.46 -3.62 -0.12
N THR A 100 -12.48 -3.45 -1.02
CA THR A 100 -11.18 -4.14 -0.85
C THR A 100 -10.46 -3.70 0.42
N GLY A 101 -10.60 -2.43 0.80
CA GLY A 101 -10.07 -1.92 2.06
C GLY A 101 -10.74 -2.58 3.26
N VAL A 102 -12.09 -2.63 3.27
CA VAL A 102 -12.86 -3.21 4.39
C VAL A 102 -12.50 -4.68 4.60
N PHE A 103 -12.50 -5.49 3.54
CA PHE A 103 -12.17 -6.91 3.65
C PHE A 103 -10.66 -7.15 3.79
N GLY A 104 -9.82 -6.30 3.20
CA GLY A 104 -8.37 -6.33 3.29
C GLY A 104 -7.82 -6.18 4.73
N ILE A 105 -8.59 -5.55 5.64
CA ILE A 105 -8.25 -5.46 7.07
C ILE A 105 -7.94 -6.84 7.66
N SER A 106 -8.74 -7.86 7.32
CA SER A 106 -8.55 -9.24 7.81
C SER A 106 -7.28 -9.88 7.27
N THR A 107 -6.95 -9.63 6.02
CA THR A 107 -5.73 -10.16 5.39
C THR A 107 -4.50 -9.47 5.96
N LYS A 108 -4.53 -8.16 6.10
CA LYS A 108 -3.44 -7.40 6.73
C LYS A 108 -3.21 -7.81 8.18
N TYR A 109 -4.30 -8.15 8.91
CA TYR A 109 -4.20 -8.77 10.23
C TYR A 109 -3.46 -10.11 10.18
N ALA A 110 -3.83 -11.00 9.27
CA ALA A 110 -3.23 -12.31 9.11
C ALA A 110 -1.73 -12.22 8.72
N GLU A 111 -1.39 -11.32 7.80
CA GLU A 111 -0.02 -11.01 7.39
C GLU A 111 0.83 -10.54 8.57
N GLY A 112 0.33 -9.57 9.34
CA GLY A 112 1.02 -9.05 10.50
C GLY A 112 1.22 -10.10 11.60
N LEU A 113 0.26 -11.01 11.78
CA LEU A 113 0.35 -12.13 12.72
C LEU A 113 1.47 -13.09 12.33
N LEU A 114 1.47 -13.58 11.10
CA LEU A 114 2.47 -14.53 10.62
C LEU A 114 3.88 -13.92 10.62
N ALA A 115 4.00 -12.63 10.28
CA ALA A 115 5.27 -11.92 10.29
C ALA A 115 5.94 -11.90 11.67
N VAL A 116 5.15 -11.72 12.73
CA VAL A 116 5.68 -11.74 14.11
C VAL A 116 5.84 -13.17 14.64
N LYS A 117 4.93 -14.09 14.28
CA LYS A 117 4.98 -15.49 14.72
C LYS A 117 6.24 -16.21 14.22
N TYR A 118 6.61 -15.95 12.96
CA TYR A 118 7.77 -16.59 12.30
C TYR A 118 8.98 -15.67 12.14
N ARG A 119 9.03 -14.56 12.92
CA ARG A 119 10.21 -13.70 12.91
C ARG A 119 11.40 -14.39 13.56
N VAL A 120 12.59 -14.04 13.08
CA VAL A 120 13.87 -14.54 13.60
C VAL A 120 14.70 -13.40 14.17
N LYS A 121 15.56 -13.69 15.11
CA LYS A 121 16.47 -12.72 15.71
C LYS A 121 17.89 -12.98 15.20
N THR A 122 18.52 -11.96 14.61
CA THR A 122 19.92 -12.06 14.20
C THR A 122 20.86 -12.01 15.39
N LYS A 123 22.09 -12.48 15.27
CA LYS A 123 23.14 -12.37 16.30
C LYS A 123 23.37 -10.95 16.83
N ARG A 124 22.99 -9.91 16.05
CA ARG A 124 23.06 -8.50 16.46
C ARG A 124 21.76 -7.98 17.10
N GLY A 125 20.81 -8.85 17.34
CA GLY A 125 19.53 -8.52 17.98
C GLY A 125 18.46 -7.95 17.04
N THR A 126 18.72 -7.82 15.73
CA THR A 126 17.73 -7.29 14.76
C THR A 126 16.66 -8.32 14.46
N MET A 127 15.39 -7.91 14.43
CA MET A 127 14.27 -8.78 14.08
C MET A 127 14.01 -8.78 12.59
N LEU A 128 13.97 -9.96 11.99
CA LEU A 128 13.67 -10.19 10.58
C LEU A 128 12.44 -11.08 10.46
N GLY A 129 11.59 -10.81 9.48
CA GLY A 129 10.37 -11.58 9.24
C GLY A 129 9.67 -11.12 7.95
N GLY A 130 8.47 -11.63 7.76
CA GLY A 130 7.67 -11.39 6.57
C GLY A 130 7.30 -12.70 5.88
N PRO A 131 6.70 -12.65 4.67
CA PRO A 131 6.23 -13.84 3.98
C PRO A 131 7.32 -14.88 3.72
N MET A 132 8.55 -14.45 3.40
CA MET A 132 9.66 -15.37 3.16
C MET A 132 9.96 -16.23 4.40
N TYR A 133 9.91 -15.66 5.60
CA TYR A 133 10.11 -16.43 6.83
C TYR A 133 8.91 -17.30 7.18
N ALA A 134 7.68 -16.82 6.95
CA ALA A 134 6.47 -17.62 7.14
C ALA A 134 6.43 -18.84 6.21
N LEU A 135 6.86 -18.68 4.95
CA LEU A 135 6.99 -19.77 3.98
C LEU A 135 8.08 -20.76 4.35
N GLU A 136 9.28 -20.26 4.72
CA GLU A 136 10.42 -21.13 5.06
C GLU A 136 10.23 -21.84 6.41
N LYS A 137 9.87 -21.09 7.47
CA LYS A 137 9.77 -21.62 8.84
C LYS A 137 8.40 -22.24 9.14
N GLY A 138 7.32 -21.69 8.56
CA GLY A 138 5.97 -22.18 8.79
C GLY A 138 5.59 -23.38 7.92
N LEU A 139 6.01 -23.40 6.64
CA LEU A 139 5.68 -24.44 5.68
C LEU A 139 6.88 -25.30 5.25
N GLY A 140 8.13 -24.89 5.53
CA GLY A 140 9.32 -25.56 5.03
C GLY A 140 9.61 -25.31 3.53
N TRP A 141 8.90 -24.39 2.90
CA TRP A 141 8.95 -24.15 1.44
C TRP A 141 9.94 -23.03 1.09
N LYS A 142 11.22 -23.29 1.30
CA LYS A 142 12.29 -22.32 1.04
C LYS A 142 12.33 -21.81 -0.40
N TRP A 143 12.04 -22.66 -1.38
CA TRP A 143 12.02 -22.26 -2.79
C TRP A 143 11.00 -21.15 -3.06
N LEU A 144 9.80 -21.26 -2.44
CA LEU A 144 8.74 -20.27 -2.59
C LEU A 144 9.05 -18.97 -1.82
N ALA A 145 9.75 -19.09 -0.68
CA ALA A 145 10.26 -17.95 0.08
C ALA A 145 11.31 -17.15 -0.73
N VAL A 146 12.20 -17.84 -1.44
CA VAL A 146 13.18 -17.20 -2.34
C VAL A 146 12.48 -16.50 -3.51
N LEU A 147 11.48 -17.12 -4.12
CA LEU A 147 10.69 -16.47 -5.19
C LEU A 147 9.98 -15.21 -4.70
N PHE A 148 9.34 -15.26 -3.52
CA PHE A 148 8.74 -14.07 -2.92
C PHE A 148 9.77 -12.94 -2.75
N ALA A 149 10.91 -13.24 -2.15
CA ALA A 149 11.95 -12.25 -1.87
C ALA A 149 12.55 -11.67 -3.16
N LEU A 150 12.69 -12.48 -4.22
CA LEU A 150 13.15 -12.04 -5.53
C LEU A 150 12.15 -11.05 -6.16
N PHE A 151 10.86 -11.44 -6.23
CA PHE A 151 9.82 -10.58 -6.80
C PHE A 151 9.65 -9.28 -6.02
N ALA A 152 9.67 -9.35 -4.69
CA ALA A 152 9.58 -8.16 -3.84
C ALA A 152 10.79 -7.22 -4.01
N THR A 153 12.01 -7.78 -4.18
CA THR A 153 13.20 -6.98 -4.48
C THR A 153 13.06 -6.25 -5.82
N LEU A 154 12.63 -6.95 -6.87
CA LEU A 154 12.43 -6.35 -8.20
C LEU A 154 11.29 -5.32 -8.19
N ALA A 155 10.17 -5.62 -7.54
CA ALA A 155 9.05 -4.70 -7.38
C ALA A 155 9.47 -3.41 -6.66
N SER A 156 10.41 -3.49 -5.69
CA SER A 156 10.88 -2.32 -4.96
C SER A 156 11.55 -1.28 -5.85
N PHE A 157 12.32 -1.68 -6.86
CA PHE A 157 12.93 -0.76 -7.82
C PHE A 157 11.91 -0.10 -8.75
N GLY A 158 10.85 -0.83 -9.12
CA GLY A 158 9.77 -0.31 -9.95
C GLY A 158 8.77 0.53 -9.14
N ILE A 159 7.83 -0.15 -8.48
CA ILE A 159 6.71 0.50 -7.77
C ILE A 159 7.20 1.38 -6.62
N GLY A 160 8.23 0.93 -5.90
CA GLY A 160 8.74 1.66 -4.75
C GLY A 160 9.60 2.87 -5.11
N SER A 161 10.36 2.83 -6.19
CA SER A 161 11.35 3.86 -6.54
C SER A 161 10.98 4.63 -7.79
N THR A 162 11.15 4.01 -8.98
CA THR A 162 11.06 4.73 -10.26
C THR A 162 9.70 5.33 -10.53
N VAL A 163 8.62 4.60 -10.25
CA VAL A 163 7.24 5.04 -10.45
C VAL A 163 6.90 6.24 -9.55
N GLN A 164 7.32 6.20 -8.30
CA GLN A 164 7.05 7.28 -7.35
C GLN A 164 7.84 8.56 -7.72
N ALA A 165 9.11 8.40 -8.05
CA ALA A 165 9.96 9.52 -8.46
C ALA A 165 9.46 10.16 -9.76
N ASN A 166 9.01 9.36 -10.73
CA ASN A 166 8.39 9.83 -11.96
C ASN A 166 7.11 10.62 -11.70
N ALA A 167 6.23 10.12 -10.83
CA ALA A 167 4.99 10.81 -10.50
C ALA A 167 5.25 12.19 -9.88
N ILE A 168 6.26 12.32 -9.01
CA ILE A 168 6.66 13.61 -8.44
C ILE A 168 7.20 14.54 -9.54
N SER A 169 8.16 14.08 -10.35
CA SER A 169 8.81 14.92 -11.36
C SER A 169 7.81 15.37 -12.44
N THR A 170 6.97 14.48 -12.93
CA THR A 170 5.94 14.81 -13.92
C THR A 170 4.91 15.81 -13.37
N LEU A 171 4.48 15.66 -12.12
CA LEU A 171 3.55 16.62 -11.52
C LEU A 171 4.18 17.99 -11.37
N VAL A 172 5.42 18.07 -10.87
CA VAL A 172 6.16 19.31 -10.64
C VAL A 172 6.48 20.01 -11.97
N GLU A 173 6.88 19.26 -13.00
CA GLU A 173 7.08 19.77 -14.34
C GLU A 173 5.80 20.36 -14.93
N ASN A 174 4.70 19.58 -14.90
CA ASN A 174 3.42 20.01 -15.46
C ASN A 174 2.75 21.16 -14.71
N GLN A 175 3.07 21.36 -13.43
CA GLN A 175 2.42 22.38 -12.60
C GLN A 175 3.24 23.66 -12.50
N TYR A 176 4.58 23.53 -12.47
CA TYR A 176 5.49 24.64 -12.19
C TYR A 176 6.56 24.86 -13.26
N GLY A 177 6.63 24.00 -14.30
CA GLY A 177 7.65 24.09 -15.35
C GLY A 177 9.07 23.75 -14.88
N ILE A 178 9.23 23.10 -13.71
CA ILE A 178 10.55 22.76 -13.18
C ILE A 178 11.04 21.47 -13.85
N SER A 179 12.28 21.51 -14.36
CA SER A 179 12.89 20.39 -15.04
C SER A 179 12.91 19.08 -14.19
N PRO A 180 12.57 17.92 -14.77
CA PRO A 180 12.66 16.61 -14.11
C PRO A 180 14.04 16.30 -13.54
N TYR A 181 15.11 16.81 -14.13
CA TYR A 181 16.49 16.66 -13.61
C TYR A 181 16.68 17.36 -12.27
N ILE A 182 16.12 18.57 -12.09
CA ILE A 182 16.21 19.31 -10.83
C ILE A 182 15.39 18.62 -9.77
N THR A 183 14.14 18.29 -10.08
CA THR A 183 13.24 17.56 -9.16
C THR A 183 13.83 16.21 -8.77
N GLY A 184 14.37 15.47 -9.76
CA GLY A 184 15.02 14.18 -9.55
C GLY A 184 16.25 14.29 -8.64
N ALA A 185 17.10 15.29 -8.84
CA ALA A 185 18.27 15.52 -7.98
C ALA A 185 17.88 15.81 -6.53
N ILE A 186 16.86 16.65 -6.32
CA ILE A 186 16.36 17.00 -4.98
C ILE A 186 15.78 15.76 -4.27
N VAL A 187 14.87 15.04 -4.95
CA VAL A 187 14.22 13.82 -4.39
C VAL A 187 15.25 12.76 -4.08
N THR A 188 16.24 12.55 -4.97
CA THR A 188 17.33 11.59 -4.77
C THR A 188 18.22 11.99 -3.59
N ALA A 189 18.59 13.24 -3.45
CA ALA A 189 19.41 13.73 -2.31
C ALA A 189 18.66 13.54 -0.97
N LEU A 190 17.38 13.89 -0.91
CA LEU A 190 16.53 13.67 0.27
C LEU A 190 16.36 12.19 0.58
N GLY A 191 16.11 11.36 -0.44
CA GLY A 191 16.01 9.91 -0.31
C GLY A 191 17.32 9.30 0.20
N ALA A 192 18.45 9.70 -0.37
CA ALA A 192 19.77 9.22 0.04
C ALA A 192 20.07 9.53 1.51
N ALA A 193 19.78 10.76 1.96
CA ALA A 193 19.98 11.18 3.34
C ALA A 193 19.23 10.31 4.37
N VAL A 194 18.06 9.76 3.98
CA VAL A 194 17.25 8.89 4.84
C VAL A 194 17.65 7.42 4.68
N ILE A 195 17.74 6.92 3.43
CA ILE A 195 17.96 5.51 3.11
C ILE A 195 19.34 5.03 3.57
N LEU A 196 20.39 5.83 3.41
CA LEU A 196 21.74 5.49 3.87
C LEU A 196 21.81 5.32 5.39
N GLY A 197 20.98 6.01 6.16
CA GLY A 197 20.82 5.83 7.61
C GLY A 197 20.14 4.52 8.03
N GLY A 198 19.62 3.76 7.08
CA GLY A 198 19.02 2.43 7.27
C GLY A 198 17.70 2.45 8.03
N VAL A 199 17.29 1.26 8.49
CA VAL A 199 15.97 0.98 9.08
C VAL A 199 15.51 1.98 10.13
N LYS A 200 16.39 2.33 11.06
CA LYS A 200 16.04 3.25 12.16
C LYS A 200 15.78 4.66 11.65
N SER A 201 16.56 5.12 10.66
CA SER A 201 16.36 6.42 9.99
C SER A 201 15.03 6.44 9.23
N ILE A 202 14.78 5.43 8.40
CA ILE A 202 13.54 5.29 7.64
C ILE A 202 12.34 5.30 8.57
N ALA A 203 12.32 4.46 9.61
CA ALA A 203 11.22 4.38 10.55
C ALA A 203 11.02 5.68 11.37
N LYS A 204 12.09 6.43 11.64
CA LYS A 204 12.00 7.73 12.30
C LYS A 204 11.34 8.78 11.39
N VAL A 205 11.79 8.85 10.14
CA VAL A 205 11.25 9.83 9.16
C VAL A 205 9.80 9.48 8.80
N CYS A 206 9.49 8.21 8.51
CA CYS A 206 8.12 7.76 8.26
C CYS A 206 7.18 8.03 9.45
N GLY A 207 7.68 7.84 10.68
CA GLY A 207 6.91 8.12 11.90
C GLY A 207 6.51 9.59 12.08
N MET A 208 7.21 10.53 11.45
CA MET A 208 6.86 11.97 11.45
C MET A 208 6.11 12.36 10.18
N LEU A 209 6.56 11.87 9.03
CA LEU A 209 6.02 12.26 7.72
C LEU A 209 4.60 11.75 7.51
N VAL A 210 4.33 10.48 7.85
CA VAL A 210 3.03 9.85 7.55
C VAL A 210 1.86 10.52 8.26
N PRO A 211 1.89 10.78 9.58
CA PRO A 211 0.81 11.50 10.23
C PRO A 211 0.59 12.90 9.64
N PHE A 212 1.68 13.61 9.33
CA PHE A 212 1.61 14.94 8.74
C PHE A 212 0.95 14.89 7.35
N MET A 213 1.47 14.05 6.44
CA MET A 213 0.96 13.98 5.06
C MET A 213 -0.49 13.48 5.01
N ALA A 214 -0.84 12.48 5.83
CA ALA A 214 -2.20 11.97 5.89
C ALA A 214 -3.17 13.01 6.42
N LEU A 215 -2.83 13.70 7.52
CA LEU A 215 -3.66 14.75 8.08
C LEU A 215 -3.83 15.92 7.10
N PHE A 216 -2.73 16.38 6.48
CA PHE A 216 -2.76 17.44 5.49
C PHE A 216 -3.68 17.11 4.32
N TYR A 217 -3.54 15.90 3.75
CA TYR A 217 -4.35 15.46 2.63
C TYR A 217 -5.83 15.29 3.00
N VAL A 218 -6.12 14.67 4.15
CA VAL A 218 -7.49 14.49 4.66
C VAL A 218 -8.16 15.85 4.89
N LEU A 219 -7.48 16.80 5.52
CA LEU A 219 -8.03 18.15 5.73
C LEU A 219 -8.25 18.87 4.39
N GLY A 220 -7.33 18.72 3.43
CA GLY A 220 -7.47 19.24 2.08
C GLY A 220 -8.68 18.66 1.35
N CYS A 221 -8.88 17.34 1.41
CA CYS A 221 -10.05 16.68 0.84
C CYS A 221 -11.34 17.14 1.50
N ILE A 222 -11.38 17.23 2.84
CA ILE A 222 -12.55 17.72 3.58
C ILE A 222 -12.87 19.16 3.16
N TYR A 223 -11.87 20.02 3.02
CA TYR A 223 -12.08 21.40 2.55
C TYR A 223 -12.74 21.41 1.16
N ILE A 224 -12.22 20.62 0.20
CA ILE A 224 -12.81 20.53 -1.15
C ILE A 224 -14.26 20.01 -1.08
N LEU A 225 -14.53 18.98 -0.26
CA LEU A 225 -15.89 18.46 -0.08
C LEU A 225 -16.84 19.48 0.57
N CYS A 226 -16.33 20.33 1.47
CA CYS A 226 -17.10 21.45 2.02
C CYS A 226 -17.44 22.50 0.96
N VAL A 227 -16.52 22.81 0.05
CA VAL A 227 -16.79 23.70 -1.09
C VAL A 227 -17.84 23.07 -2.03
N ASN A 228 -17.71 21.77 -2.28
CA ASN A 228 -18.61 21.00 -3.14
C ASN A 228 -19.80 20.38 -2.37
N HIS A 229 -20.19 20.91 -1.20
CA HIS A 229 -21.17 20.26 -0.30
C HIS A 229 -22.52 19.93 -0.97
N ALA A 230 -22.97 20.78 -1.89
CA ALA A 230 -24.21 20.55 -2.64
C ALA A 230 -24.16 19.29 -3.53
N TYR A 231 -22.95 18.88 -3.93
CA TYR A 231 -22.72 17.72 -4.80
C TYR A 231 -22.27 16.47 -4.06
N LEU A 232 -22.13 16.53 -2.73
CA LEU A 232 -21.66 15.39 -1.94
C LEU A 232 -22.67 14.23 -1.92
N LEU A 233 -23.94 14.50 -1.64
CA LEU A 233 -24.99 13.48 -1.67
C LEU A 233 -25.22 12.94 -3.09
N PRO A 234 -25.32 13.78 -4.13
CA PRO A 234 -25.33 13.30 -5.52
C PRO A 234 -24.14 12.40 -5.86
N ALA A 235 -22.91 12.73 -5.42
CA ALA A 235 -21.72 11.91 -5.65
C ALA A 235 -21.84 10.54 -5.00
N ILE A 236 -22.31 10.46 -3.76
CA ILE A 236 -22.54 9.18 -3.07
C ILE A 236 -23.58 8.34 -3.82
N HIS A 237 -24.70 8.93 -4.24
CA HIS A 237 -25.72 8.23 -5.03
C HIS A 237 -25.14 7.69 -6.35
N VAL A 238 -24.41 8.52 -7.09
CA VAL A 238 -23.77 8.11 -8.35
C VAL A 238 -22.79 6.97 -8.15
N ILE A 239 -21.98 7.00 -7.07
CA ILE A 239 -21.03 5.92 -6.73
C ILE A 239 -21.79 4.62 -6.45
N LEU A 240 -22.83 4.66 -5.63
CA LEU A 240 -23.61 3.48 -5.25
C LEU A 240 -24.38 2.91 -6.44
N ASP A 241 -25.08 3.76 -7.20
CA ASP A 241 -25.86 3.32 -8.35
C ASP A 241 -24.98 2.74 -9.45
N SER A 242 -23.86 3.42 -9.79
CA SER A 242 -22.93 2.95 -10.82
C SER A 242 -22.19 1.67 -10.42
N ALA A 243 -22.09 1.36 -9.14
CA ALA A 243 -21.45 0.14 -8.67
C ALA A 243 -22.29 -1.13 -8.93
N PHE A 244 -23.62 -1.00 -9.04
CA PHE A 244 -24.54 -2.14 -9.14
C PHE A 244 -25.51 -2.08 -10.33
N THR A 245 -25.55 -0.98 -11.08
CA THR A 245 -26.44 -0.81 -12.22
C THR A 245 -25.67 -0.48 -13.50
N THR A 246 -26.19 -0.95 -14.63
CA THR A 246 -25.68 -0.60 -15.97
C THR A 246 -26.26 0.71 -16.51
N LYS A 247 -27.18 1.34 -15.77
CA LYS A 247 -27.77 2.62 -16.18
C LYS A 247 -26.72 3.71 -15.99
N ALA A 248 -26.41 4.42 -17.07
CA ALA A 248 -25.61 5.63 -16.98
C ALA A 248 -26.27 6.57 -15.96
N ALA A 249 -25.66 6.72 -14.80
CA ALA A 249 -26.11 7.70 -13.84
C ALA A 249 -26.02 9.08 -14.53
N GLY A 250 -27.11 9.86 -14.46
CA GLY A 250 -27.27 11.12 -15.20
C GLY A 250 -26.20 12.16 -14.89
N GLY A 251 -25.09 12.07 -15.56
CA GLY A 251 -23.90 12.90 -15.35
C GLY A 251 -22.79 12.63 -16.37
N GLY A 252 -23.12 12.01 -17.52
CA GLY A 252 -22.15 11.83 -18.61
C GLY A 252 -21.27 10.58 -18.52
N PHE A 253 -21.44 9.72 -17.52
CA PHE A 253 -20.68 8.46 -17.35
C PHE A 253 -21.27 7.34 -18.25
N ALA A 254 -21.17 7.48 -19.57
CA ALA A 254 -21.66 6.48 -20.50
C ALA A 254 -20.70 5.30 -20.60
N GLY A 255 -21.19 4.07 -20.37
CA GLY A 255 -20.55 2.83 -20.86
C GLY A 255 -19.82 1.96 -19.84
N SER A 256 -19.72 2.28 -18.54
CA SER A 256 -19.12 1.33 -17.59
C SER A 256 -20.17 0.30 -17.14
N THR A 257 -19.85 -0.98 -17.33
CA THR A 257 -20.64 -2.08 -16.75
C THR A 257 -20.25 -2.32 -15.30
N VAL A 258 -21.16 -2.91 -14.50
CA VAL A 258 -20.84 -3.35 -13.12
C VAL A 258 -19.55 -4.16 -13.05
N MET A 259 -19.32 -5.01 -14.06
CA MET A 259 -18.12 -5.84 -14.14
C MET A 259 -16.85 -5.02 -14.38
N ILE A 260 -16.92 -3.97 -15.18
CA ILE A 260 -15.79 -3.06 -15.44
C ILE A 260 -15.49 -2.23 -14.18
N ALA A 261 -16.53 -1.67 -13.54
CA ALA A 261 -16.39 -0.94 -12.28
C ALA A 261 -15.76 -1.81 -11.19
N ALA A 262 -16.24 -3.05 -11.03
CA ALA A 262 -15.69 -4.00 -10.08
C ALA A 262 -14.22 -4.34 -10.39
N ARG A 263 -13.90 -4.66 -11.67
CA ARG A 263 -12.53 -5.02 -12.07
C ARG A 263 -11.53 -3.92 -11.73
N TYR A 264 -11.80 -2.70 -12.19
CA TYR A 264 -10.85 -1.60 -11.99
C TYR A 264 -10.84 -1.10 -10.54
N GLY A 265 -12.01 -1.03 -9.88
CA GLY A 265 -12.08 -0.65 -8.48
C GLY A 265 -11.34 -1.62 -7.57
N ILE A 266 -11.56 -2.92 -7.75
CA ILE A 266 -10.89 -3.96 -6.95
C ILE A 266 -9.37 -3.95 -7.23
N ALA A 267 -8.96 -3.97 -8.51
CA ALA A 267 -7.55 -3.98 -8.86
C ALA A 267 -6.79 -2.77 -8.28
N ARG A 268 -7.35 -1.57 -8.38
CA ARG A 268 -6.71 -0.36 -7.85
C ARG A 268 -6.77 -0.27 -6.32
N GLY A 269 -7.84 -0.76 -5.69
CA GLY A 269 -7.91 -0.88 -4.24
C GLY A 269 -6.86 -1.83 -3.67
N LEU A 270 -6.71 -3.01 -4.27
CA LEU A 270 -5.69 -4.00 -3.89
C LEU A 270 -4.26 -3.47 -4.11
N PHE A 271 -4.05 -2.74 -5.20
CA PHE A 271 -2.78 -2.07 -5.48
C PHE A 271 -2.44 -1.01 -4.41
N SER A 272 -3.43 -0.22 -3.97
CA SER A 272 -3.23 0.84 -2.98
C SER A 272 -2.93 0.26 -1.59
N ASN A 273 -3.79 -0.61 -1.06
CA ASN A 273 -3.66 -1.09 0.32
C ASN A 273 -2.65 -2.22 0.52
N GLU A 274 -2.17 -2.82 -0.56
CA GLU A 274 -1.19 -3.92 -0.55
C GLU A 274 -1.61 -5.12 0.33
N SER A 275 -2.90 -5.29 0.65
CA SER A 275 -3.35 -6.44 1.44
C SER A 275 -3.28 -7.71 0.60
N GLY A 276 -2.54 -8.69 1.08
CA GLY A 276 -2.29 -9.94 0.37
C GLY A 276 -1.04 -9.92 -0.50
N LEU A 277 -0.38 -8.77 -0.69
CA LEU A 277 0.87 -8.67 -1.45
C LEU A 277 2.09 -9.13 -0.64
N GLY A 278 2.03 -9.04 0.70
CA GLY A 278 3.12 -9.50 1.57
C GLY A 278 4.22 -8.48 1.84
N SER A 279 4.11 -7.25 1.35
CA SER A 279 5.09 -6.17 1.56
C SER A 279 5.09 -5.64 3.00
N ALA A 280 3.95 -5.18 3.50
CA ALA A 280 3.82 -4.59 4.83
C ALA A 280 4.21 -5.52 6.02
N PRO A 281 3.99 -6.85 5.99
CA PRO A 281 4.44 -7.74 7.06
C PRO A 281 5.95 -7.73 7.27
N ILE A 282 6.76 -7.36 6.28
CA ILE A 282 8.21 -7.26 6.40
C ILE A 282 8.62 -6.28 7.51
N VAL A 283 7.95 -5.13 7.61
CA VAL A 283 8.23 -4.16 8.68
C VAL A 283 7.47 -4.48 9.97
N ALA A 284 6.33 -5.15 9.88
CA ALA A 284 5.57 -5.57 11.07
C ALA A 284 6.38 -6.52 11.96
N ALA A 285 7.24 -7.34 11.37
CA ALA A 285 8.14 -8.24 12.10
C ALA A 285 9.15 -7.51 13.02
N ALA A 286 9.57 -6.30 12.64
CA ALA A 286 10.50 -5.48 13.42
C ALA A 286 9.83 -4.75 14.59
N ALA A 287 8.50 -4.81 14.73
CA ALA A 287 7.77 -4.09 15.76
C ALA A 287 8.03 -4.64 17.17
N GLN A 288 8.19 -3.73 18.15
CA GLN A 288 8.19 -4.05 19.56
C GLN A 288 6.77 -4.44 19.99
N THR A 289 6.56 -5.74 20.18
CA THR A 289 5.22 -6.26 20.53
C THR A 289 5.33 -7.47 21.45
N ARG A 290 4.38 -7.60 22.38
CA ARG A 290 4.30 -8.70 23.34
C ARG A 290 3.92 -10.03 22.70
N ASN A 291 3.05 -9.98 21.68
CA ASN A 291 2.59 -11.18 20.98
C ASN A 291 2.19 -10.87 19.53
N PRO A 292 2.10 -11.90 18.67
CA PRO A 292 1.79 -11.74 17.25
C PRO A 292 0.44 -11.05 16.99
N VAL A 293 -0.57 -11.36 17.80
CA VAL A 293 -1.95 -10.86 17.61
C VAL A 293 -2.07 -9.37 17.88
N ARG A 294 -1.28 -8.86 18.84
CA ARG A 294 -1.24 -7.43 19.13
C ARG A 294 -0.71 -6.63 17.95
N GLN A 295 0.39 -7.07 17.34
CA GLN A 295 0.92 -6.45 16.12
C GLN A 295 0.00 -6.65 14.92
N ALA A 296 -0.67 -7.79 14.82
CA ALA A 296 -1.67 -8.06 13.79
C ALA A 296 -2.80 -7.02 13.79
N LEU A 297 -3.34 -6.71 14.98
CA LEU A 297 -4.34 -5.66 15.13
C LEU A 297 -3.78 -4.30 14.70
N VAL A 298 -2.57 -3.94 15.14
CA VAL A 298 -1.95 -2.67 14.71
C VAL A 298 -1.76 -2.62 13.21
N SER A 299 -1.20 -3.66 12.60
CA SER A 299 -0.99 -3.74 11.15
C SER A 299 -2.28 -3.63 10.35
N SER A 300 -3.39 -4.20 10.85
CA SER A 300 -4.69 -4.15 10.19
C SER A 300 -5.26 -2.74 10.04
N THR A 301 -4.83 -1.80 10.91
CA THR A 301 -5.23 -0.38 10.80
C THR A 301 -4.63 0.30 9.57
N GLY A 302 -3.55 -0.25 8.98
CA GLY A 302 -2.95 0.28 7.77
C GLY A 302 -3.96 0.36 6.63
N THR A 303 -4.65 -0.72 6.33
CA THR A 303 -5.68 -0.77 5.27
C THR A 303 -6.88 0.15 5.57
N PHE A 304 -7.22 0.31 6.84
CA PHE A 304 -8.27 1.25 7.25
C PHE A 304 -7.89 2.69 6.89
N TRP A 305 -6.70 3.16 7.27
CA TRP A 305 -6.26 4.52 6.97
C TRP A 305 -6.04 4.74 5.48
N ASP A 306 -5.39 3.80 4.80
CA ASP A 306 -5.07 3.88 3.39
C ASP A 306 -6.32 3.92 2.50
N THR A 307 -7.14 2.89 2.57
CA THR A 307 -8.21 2.69 1.59
C THR A 307 -9.57 3.12 2.12
N VAL A 308 -9.91 2.74 3.38
CA VAL A 308 -11.24 3.08 3.92
C VAL A 308 -11.38 4.58 4.15
N ILE A 309 -10.28 5.30 4.46
CA ILE A 309 -10.29 6.76 4.66
C ILE A 309 -9.76 7.48 3.42
N ILE A 310 -8.47 7.31 3.06
CA ILE A 310 -7.83 8.18 2.06
C ILE A 310 -8.36 7.93 0.65
N CYS A 311 -8.45 6.66 0.17
CA CYS A 311 -8.98 6.39 -1.16
C CYS A 311 -10.47 6.79 -1.28
N ALA A 312 -11.26 6.56 -0.21
CA ALA A 312 -12.67 6.97 -0.21
C ALA A 312 -12.81 8.49 -0.33
N LEU A 313 -12.01 9.27 0.41
CA LEU A 313 -12.02 10.73 0.32
C LEU A 313 -11.59 11.20 -1.08
N THR A 314 -10.53 10.62 -1.65
CA THR A 314 -10.09 10.92 -3.03
C THR A 314 -11.21 10.66 -4.03
N GLY A 315 -11.86 9.50 -3.93
CA GLY A 315 -12.97 9.11 -4.81
C GLY A 315 -14.17 10.06 -4.71
N LEU A 316 -14.53 10.47 -3.48
CA LEU A 316 -15.59 11.45 -3.25
C LEU A 316 -15.24 12.84 -3.79
N VAL A 317 -14.01 13.30 -3.57
CA VAL A 317 -13.52 14.59 -4.11
C VAL A 317 -13.60 14.58 -5.63
N ILE A 318 -13.09 13.56 -6.29
CA ILE A 318 -13.08 13.47 -7.75
C ILE A 318 -14.54 13.41 -8.29
N THR A 319 -15.37 12.52 -7.74
CA THR A 319 -16.73 12.33 -8.21
C THR A 319 -17.60 13.58 -7.99
N SER A 320 -17.50 14.23 -6.81
CA SER A 320 -18.21 15.48 -6.54
C SER A 320 -17.76 16.63 -7.44
N SER A 321 -16.45 16.67 -7.76
CA SER A 321 -15.91 17.69 -8.66
C SER A 321 -16.37 17.49 -10.11
N ILE A 322 -16.45 16.23 -10.60
CA ILE A 322 -16.97 15.96 -11.96
C ILE A 322 -18.45 16.38 -12.07
N ILE A 323 -19.24 16.14 -11.03
CA ILE A 323 -20.66 16.54 -11.02
C ILE A 323 -20.79 18.07 -10.94
N ALA A 324 -19.94 18.73 -10.12
CA ALA A 324 -19.97 20.19 -9.97
C ALA A 324 -19.45 20.92 -11.21
N TYR A 325 -18.52 20.32 -11.94
CA TYR A 325 -17.85 20.92 -13.11
C TYR A 325 -17.88 19.95 -14.30
N PRO A 326 -18.97 19.93 -15.11
CA PRO A 326 -19.15 18.97 -16.21
C PRO A 326 -18.12 19.09 -17.35
N ASP A 327 -17.32 20.13 -17.37
CA ASP A 327 -16.22 20.34 -18.33
C ASP A 327 -14.95 19.52 -18.01
N ILE A 328 -14.93 18.79 -16.90
CA ILE A 328 -13.81 17.89 -16.54
C ILE A 328 -13.86 16.65 -17.44
N ASP A 329 -12.78 16.43 -18.22
CA ASP A 329 -12.57 15.17 -18.94
C ASP A 329 -12.19 14.07 -17.96
N TYR A 330 -13.13 13.16 -17.69
CA TYR A 330 -12.91 12.05 -16.75
C TYR A 330 -12.32 10.81 -17.41
N HIS A 331 -12.15 10.77 -18.73
CA HIS A 331 -11.55 9.60 -19.42
C HIS A 331 -10.03 9.54 -19.29
N ASN A 332 -9.38 10.65 -18.98
CA ASN A 332 -7.93 10.69 -18.74
C ASN A 332 -7.60 10.56 -17.26
N GLY A 333 -7.44 9.32 -16.77
CA GLY A 333 -7.17 9.04 -15.35
C GLY A 333 -5.93 9.73 -14.79
N ALA A 334 -4.87 9.91 -15.58
CA ALA A 334 -3.67 10.59 -15.14
C ALA A 334 -3.88 12.09 -14.90
N ALA A 335 -4.69 12.74 -15.74
CA ALA A 335 -5.01 14.16 -15.64
C ALA A 335 -6.21 14.45 -14.75
N LEU A 336 -7.08 13.45 -14.50
CA LEU A 336 -8.36 13.62 -13.82
C LEU A 336 -8.21 14.20 -12.40
N THR A 337 -7.25 13.71 -11.62
CA THR A 337 -7.02 14.25 -10.27
C THR A 337 -6.62 15.71 -10.34
N LYS A 338 -5.71 16.07 -11.26
CA LYS A 338 -5.30 17.47 -11.47
C LYS A 338 -6.49 18.33 -11.88
N ALA A 339 -7.31 17.85 -12.82
CA ALA A 339 -8.49 18.57 -13.29
C ALA A 339 -9.50 18.82 -12.15
N ALA A 340 -9.78 17.79 -11.33
CA ALA A 340 -10.70 17.92 -10.21
C ALA A 340 -10.21 18.90 -9.13
N PHE A 341 -8.94 18.79 -8.74
CA PHE A 341 -8.38 19.64 -7.68
C PHE A 341 -8.17 21.09 -8.15
N SER A 342 -7.78 21.32 -9.41
CA SER A 342 -7.55 22.68 -9.94
C SER A 342 -8.83 23.52 -10.09
N LYS A 343 -10.03 22.90 -10.03
CA LYS A 343 -11.29 23.66 -9.95
C LYS A 343 -11.46 24.42 -8.63
N ILE A 344 -10.70 24.08 -7.61
CA ILE A 344 -10.70 24.82 -6.34
C ILE A 344 -9.58 25.88 -6.38
N PRO A 345 -9.93 27.17 -6.50
CA PRO A 345 -8.96 28.24 -6.68
C PRO A 345 -7.96 28.32 -5.51
N TYR A 346 -6.72 28.64 -5.83
CA TYR A 346 -5.59 28.90 -4.91
C TYR A 346 -5.12 27.73 -4.07
N ILE A 347 -5.99 26.82 -3.60
CA ILE A 347 -5.68 25.77 -2.61
C ILE A 347 -5.63 24.39 -3.23
N GLY A 348 -6.43 24.09 -4.25
CA GLY A 348 -6.55 22.74 -4.81
C GLY A 348 -5.24 22.21 -5.40
N ALA A 349 -4.57 23.00 -6.22
CA ALA A 349 -3.28 22.60 -6.81
C ALA A 349 -2.18 22.37 -5.76
N PRO A 350 -1.96 23.25 -4.74
CA PRO A 350 -1.06 22.99 -3.63
C PRO A 350 -1.41 21.72 -2.84
N ILE A 351 -2.69 21.46 -2.53
CA ILE A 351 -3.10 20.23 -1.82
C ILE A 351 -2.67 19.00 -2.60
N LEU A 352 -2.94 18.97 -3.92
CA LEU A 352 -2.56 17.86 -4.76
C LEU A 352 -1.04 17.70 -4.85
N THR A 353 -0.30 18.78 -5.08
CA THR A 353 1.16 18.75 -5.27
C THR A 353 1.86 18.27 -4.00
N ILE A 354 1.56 18.89 -2.85
CA ILE A 354 2.16 18.52 -1.57
C ILE A 354 1.71 17.09 -1.17
N GLY A 355 0.43 16.78 -1.36
CA GLY A 355 -0.11 15.45 -1.09
C GLY A 355 0.61 14.38 -1.90
N LEU A 356 0.65 14.50 -3.24
CA LEU A 356 1.27 13.51 -4.11
C LEU A 356 2.80 13.43 -3.88
N ALA A 357 3.48 14.56 -3.73
CA ALA A 357 4.92 14.57 -3.50
C ALA A 357 5.29 13.88 -2.18
N THR A 358 4.58 14.18 -1.09
CA THR A 358 4.84 13.56 0.22
C THR A 358 4.44 12.08 0.23
N PHE A 359 3.33 11.70 -0.39
CA PHE A 359 2.89 10.31 -0.52
C PHE A 359 3.89 9.48 -1.34
N ALA A 360 4.26 9.94 -2.53
CA ALA A 360 5.21 9.23 -3.37
C ALA A 360 6.61 9.16 -2.73
N PHE A 361 7.07 10.24 -2.09
CA PHE A 361 8.35 10.21 -1.37
C PHE A 361 8.33 9.24 -0.19
N SER A 362 7.26 9.20 0.60
CA SER A 362 7.12 8.26 1.70
C SER A 362 7.11 6.80 1.20
N THR A 363 6.43 6.54 0.06
CA THR A 363 6.41 5.21 -0.57
C THR A 363 7.81 4.78 -1.00
N THR A 364 8.61 5.70 -1.55
CA THR A 364 10.01 5.42 -1.87
C THR A 364 10.82 5.01 -0.64
N LEU A 365 10.60 5.64 0.51
CA LEU A 365 11.27 5.27 1.75
C LEU A 365 10.80 3.91 2.29
N GLY A 366 9.50 3.66 2.30
CA GLY A 366 8.93 2.40 2.80
C GLY A 366 9.36 1.19 1.98
N TRP A 367 9.31 1.28 0.66
CA TRP A 367 9.73 0.22 -0.24
C TRP A 367 11.25 -0.03 -0.25
N SER A 368 12.07 0.99 0.02
CA SER A 368 13.51 0.79 0.22
C SER A 368 13.79 -0.16 1.39
N TYR A 369 13.01 -0.06 2.47
CA TYR A 369 13.09 -0.98 3.59
C TYR A 369 12.71 -2.41 3.18
N TYR A 370 11.61 -2.58 2.44
CA TYR A 370 11.15 -3.91 2.02
C TYR A 370 12.16 -4.61 1.11
N GLY A 371 12.64 -3.91 0.08
CA GLY A 371 13.65 -4.45 -0.83
C GLY A 371 14.96 -4.80 -0.11
N GLU A 372 15.42 -3.94 0.81
CA GLU A 372 16.62 -4.19 1.63
C GLU A 372 16.49 -5.48 2.45
N ARG A 373 15.33 -5.72 3.08
CA ARG A 373 15.09 -6.94 3.86
C ARG A 373 14.98 -8.19 2.99
N CYS A 374 14.43 -8.08 1.80
CA CYS A 374 14.41 -9.17 0.84
C CYS A 374 15.83 -9.52 0.33
N VAL A 375 16.66 -8.51 0.06
CA VAL A 375 18.07 -8.73 -0.33
C VAL A 375 18.88 -9.32 0.83
N GLU A 376 18.65 -8.89 2.07
CA GLU A 376 19.27 -9.48 3.26
C GLU A 376 18.92 -10.97 3.38
N TYR A 377 17.67 -11.36 3.14
CA TYR A 377 17.24 -12.77 3.11
C TYR A 377 17.92 -13.57 1.99
N LEU A 378 18.01 -13.01 0.75
CA LEU A 378 18.54 -13.71 -0.42
C LEU A 378 20.07 -13.85 -0.41
N LYS A 379 20.79 -12.81 -0.02
CA LYS A 379 22.25 -12.67 -0.20
C LYS A 379 23.00 -12.31 1.07
N GLY A 380 22.29 -12.07 2.15
CA GLY A 380 22.86 -11.65 3.43
C GLY A 380 23.23 -10.17 3.51
N LYS A 381 23.64 -9.76 4.68
CA LYS A 381 23.84 -8.36 5.06
C LYS A 381 24.87 -7.59 4.21
N LYS A 382 25.86 -8.29 3.65
CA LYS A 382 26.93 -7.67 2.83
C LYS A 382 26.38 -6.93 1.60
N TRP A 383 25.23 -7.35 1.07
CA TRP A 383 24.64 -6.78 -0.13
C TRP A 383 23.69 -5.60 0.13
N MET A 384 23.37 -5.31 1.39
CA MET A 384 22.44 -4.21 1.73
C MET A 384 22.92 -2.84 1.25
N LEU A 385 24.22 -2.53 1.41
CA LEU A 385 24.76 -1.24 0.96
C LEU A 385 24.69 -1.13 -0.58
N CYS A 386 25.06 -2.19 -1.29
CA CYS A 386 24.96 -2.25 -2.75
C CYS A 386 23.49 -1.99 -3.19
N PHE A 387 22.52 -2.67 -2.56
CA PHE A 387 21.10 -2.44 -2.81
C PHE A 387 20.71 -0.98 -2.60
N ARG A 388 21.09 -0.36 -1.47
CA ARG A 388 20.78 1.05 -1.17
C ARG A 388 21.30 1.99 -2.25
N ILE A 389 22.57 1.80 -2.69
CA ILE A 389 23.18 2.65 -3.72
C ILE A 389 22.42 2.51 -5.04
N VAL A 390 22.13 1.27 -5.48
CA VAL A 390 21.36 1.02 -6.70
C VAL A 390 19.96 1.60 -6.58
N TYR A 391 19.29 1.40 -5.44
CA TYR A 391 17.95 1.94 -5.19
C TYR A 391 17.92 3.47 -5.27
N ILE A 392 18.89 4.17 -4.68
CA ILE A 392 19.01 5.62 -4.75
C ILE A 392 19.22 6.08 -6.21
N ALA A 393 20.05 5.36 -6.98
CA ALA A 393 20.24 5.66 -8.41
C ALA A 393 18.92 5.52 -9.20
N THR A 394 18.09 4.51 -8.88
CA THR A 394 16.80 4.33 -9.56
C THR A 394 15.78 5.43 -9.22
N ILE A 395 15.91 6.15 -8.10
CA ILE A 395 15.09 7.34 -7.82
C ILE A 395 15.37 8.43 -8.86
N PHE A 396 16.65 8.73 -9.12
CA PHE A 396 17.02 9.73 -10.13
C PHE A 396 16.59 9.31 -11.53
N LEU A 397 16.91 8.06 -11.92
CA LEU A 397 16.54 7.52 -13.22
C LEU A 397 15.01 7.56 -13.45
N GLY A 398 14.22 7.17 -12.44
CA GLY A 398 12.77 7.23 -12.50
C GLY A 398 12.23 8.64 -12.73
N SER A 399 12.88 9.67 -12.18
CA SER A 399 12.47 11.06 -12.36
C SER A 399 12.65 11.57 -13.79
N VAL A 400 13.63 11.03 -14.56
CA VAL A 400 14.05 11.58 -15.86
C VAL A 400 13.69 10.73 -17.07
N ILE A 401 13.35 9.45 -16.88
CA ILE A 401 13.06 8.50 -17.97
C ILE A 401 11.56 8.29 -18.11
N SER A 402 11.08 8.14 -19.35
CA SER A 402 9.70 7.68 -19.61
C SER A 402 9.55 6.20 -19.21
N LEU A 403 8.55 5.88 -18.37
CA LEU A 403 8.50 4.61 -17.63
C LEU A 403 7.58 3.53 -18.20
N GLY A 404 7.09 3.58 -19.44
CA GLY A 404 6.10 2.62 -19.91
C GLY A 404 6.47 1.15 -19.65
N LEU A 405 7.63 0.71 -20.12
CA LEU A 405 8.12 -0.66 -19.91
C LEU A 405 8.43 -0.96 -18.43
N VAL A 406 9.08 -0.02 -17.73
CA VAL A 406 9.46 -0.19 -16.32
C VAL A 406 8.22 -0.34 -15.44
N TRP A 407 7.17 0.42 -15.72
CA TRP A 407 5.89 0.30 -15.04
C TRP A 407 5.27 -1.08 -15.23
N ASN A 408 5.21 -1.58 -16.46
CA ASN A 408 4.63 -2.88 -16.77
C ASN A 408 5.40 -4.03 -16.11
N ILE A 409 6.73 -3.98 -16.10
CA ILE A 409 7.57 -4.97 -15.40
C ILE A 409 7.31 -4.90 -13.89
N ALA A 410 7.27 -3.71 -13.32
CA ALA A 410 7.05 -3.50 -11.89
C ALA A 410 5.68 -4.03 -11.44
N ASP A 411 4.64 -3.80 -12.24
CA ASP A 411 3.29 -4.33 -12.00
C ASP A 411 3.27 -5.86 -12.06
N CYS A 412 3.98 -6.48 -13.00
CA CYS A 412 4.10 -7.94 -13.05
C CYS A 412 4.78 -8.49 -11.79
N MET A 413 5.89 -7.88 -11.35
CA MET A 413 6.62 -8.33 -10.16
C MET A 413 5.78 -8.18 -8.89
N ASN A 414 5.01 -7.09 -8.79
CA ASN A 414 4.08 -6.84 -7.69
C ASN A 414 2.96 -7.89 -7.63
N ALA A 415 2.39 -8.27 -8.77
CA ALA A 415 1.39 -9.33 -8.83
C ALA A 415 1.99 -10.70 -8.48
N LEU A 416 3.18 -11.01 -9.00
CA LEU A 416 3.85 -12.29 -8.77
C LEU A 416 4.24 -12.50 -7.30
N MET A 417 4.62 -11.44 -6.57
CA MET A 417 4.94 -11.59 -5.15
C MET A 417 3.71 -11.90 -4.28
N ALA A 418 2.49 -11.54 -4.74
CA ALA A 418 1.26 -11.84 -4.01
C ALA A 418 1.00 -13.34 -3.93
N ILE A 419 1.31 -14.10 -4.97
CA ILE A 419 1.01 -15.53 -5.06
C ILE A 419 1.64 -16.32 -3.90
N PRO A 420 2.96 -16.27 -3.66
CA PRO A 420 3.59 -16.93 -2.52
C PRO A 420 3.00 -16.50 -1.17
N ASN A 421 2.71 -15.21 -1.00
CA ASN A 421 2.14 -14.71 0.24
C ASN A 421 0.73 -15.24 0.48
N LEU A 422 -0.15 -15.25 -0.53
CA LEU A 422 -1.50 -15.78 -0.42
C LEU A 422 -1.50 -17.28 -0.11
N ILE A 423 -0.59 -18.04 -0.71
CA ILE A 423 -0.37 -19.45 -0.38
C ILE A 423 -0.02 -19.59 1.11
N SER A 424 0.90 -18.78 1.62
CA SER A 424 1.27 -18.83 3.05
C SER A 424 0.08 -18.53 3.96
N LEU A 425 -0.73 -17.52 3.63
CA LEU A 425 -1.91 -17.14 4.42
C LEU A 425 -2.97 -18.23 4.45
N LEU A 426 -3.25 -18.85 3.30
CA LEU A 426 -4.24 -19.91 3.18
C LEU A 426 -3.79 -21.19 3.90
N CYS A 427 -2.56 -21.66 3.65
CA CYS A 427 -2.00 -22.85 4.27
C CYS A 427 -1.81 -22.70 5.78
N LEU A 428 -1.37 -21.53 6.25
CA LEU A 428 -1.18 -21.26 7.68
C LEU A 428 -2.42 -20.68 8.37
N SER A 429 -3.58 -20.67 7.70
CA SER A 429 -4.82 -20.11 8.26
C SER A 429 -5.26 -20.78 9.58
N GLY A 430 -4.93 -22.04 9.78
CA GLY A 430 -5.15 -22.75 11.05
C GLY A 430 -4.34 -22.15 12.21
N ILE A 431 -3.07 -21.83 11.97
CA ILE A 431 -2.19 -21.18 12.94
C ILE A 431 -2.67 -19.75 13.26
N ILE A 432 -3.10 -19.01 12.23
CA ILE A 432 -3.66 -17.67 12.41
C ILE A 432 -4.89 -17.73 13.35
N VAL A 433 -5.79 -18.68 13.14
CA VAL A 433 -6.96 -18.88 14.00
C VAL A 433 -6.56 -19.30 15.42
N HIS A 434 -5.59 -20.21 15.54
CA HIS A 434 -5.10 -20.67 16.85
C HIS A 434 -4.56 -19.52 17.69
N GLU A 435 -3.64 -18.72 17.14
CA GLU A 435 -3.06 -17.56 17.81
C GLU A 435 -4.12 -16.49 18.12
N THR A 436 -5.04 -16.23 17.19
CA THR A 436 -6.15 -15.31 17.40
C THR A 436 -7.04 -15.75 18.56
N ARG A 437 -7.32 -17.07 18.65
CA ARG A 437 -8.08 -17.64 19.78
C ARG A 437 -7.31 -17.49 21.08
N LYS A 438 -6.01 -17.77 21.09
CA LYS A 438 -5.12 -17.71 22.26
C LYS A 438 -5.12 -16.29 22.88
N TYR A 439 -4.97 -15.24 22.07
CA TYR A 439 -4.74 -13.89 22.57
C TYR A 439 -5.95 -12.94 22.44
N LEU A 440 -6.70 -13.01 21.33
CA LEU A 440 -7.79 -12.05 21.08
C LEU A 440 -9.14 -12.53 21.63
N TRP A 441 -9.53 -13.77 21.32
CA TRP A 441 -10.85 -14.26 21.73
C TRP A 441 -10.93 -14.61 23.22
N ARG A 442 -9.78 -14.88 23.87
CA ARG A 442 -9.67 -15.09 25.33
C ARG A 442 -9.27 -13.82 26.09
N ASP A 443 -9.26 -12.66 25.43
CA ASP A 443 -8.87 -11.34 25.97
C ASP A 443 -7.51 -11.32 26.68
N GLN A 444 -6.51 -12.02 26.11
CA GLN A 444 -5.15 -12.14 26.64
C GLN A 444 -4.11 -11.33 25.84
N LEU A 445 -4.51 -10.19 25.28
CA LEU A 445 -3.62 -9.36 24.44
C LEU A 445 -2.40 -8.79 25.18
N ASP A 446 -2.47 -8.66 26.50
CA ASP A 446 -1.37 -8.16 27.33
C ASP A 446 -0.40 -9.27 27.79
N LYS A 447 -0.68 -10.54 27.46
CA LYS A 447 0.20 -11.68 27.77
C LYS A 447 1.38 -11.72 26.81
N ASP A 448 2.57 -11.93 27.35
CA ASP A 448 3.78 -12.06 26.54
C ASP A 448 3.82 -13.41 25.80
N MET A 449 4.41 -13.41 24.63
CA MET A 449 4.80 -14.60 23.87
C MET A 449 6.02 -15.22 24.53
N ASP A 450 6.18 -16.54 24.47
CA ASP A 450 7.39 -17.19 24.93
C ASP A 450 8.56 -16.81 23.99
N GLU A 451 9.62 -16.20 24.56
CA GLU A 451 10.79 -15.77 23.76
C GLU A 451 11.55 -16.96 23.15
N LYS A 452 11.40 -18.17 23.70
CA LYS A 452 11.95 -19.40 23.11
C LYS A 452 11.32 -19.78 21.78
N GLU A 453 10.17 -19.17 21.44
CA GLU A 453 9.55 -19.34 20.11
C GLU A 453 10.26 -18.53 19.01
N ILE A 454 11.21 -17.64 19.35
CA ILE A 454 11.95 -16.83 18.39
C ILE A 454 13.28 -17.53 18.08
N GLU A 455 13.43 -18.05 16.88
CA GLU A 455 14.67 -18.68 16.43
C GLU A 455 15.80 -17.66 16.24
N GLU A 456 17.02 -18.05 16.60
CA GLU A 456 18.22 -17.28 16.24
C GLU A 456 18.62 -17.61 14.79
N PHE A 457 18.95 -16.56 14.03
CA PHE A 457 19.38 -16.64 12.63
C PHE A 457 20.85 -16.22 12.52
N GLU A 458 21.66 -17.03 11.81
CA GLU A 458 23.09 -16.80 11.60
C GLU A 458 23.40 -15.65 10.62
#